data_df36ce5355c9de17e39b3c91ca94023b
#
_entry.id   df36ce5355c9de17e39b3c91ca94023b
#
_cell.length_a   1.000
_cell.length_b   1.000
_cell.length_c   1.000
_cell.angle_alpha   90.00
_cell.angle_beta   90.00
_cell.angle_gamma   90.00
#
_symmetry.space_group_name_H-M   'P 1'
#
loop_
_entity.id
_entity.type
_entity.pdbx_description
1 polymer ?
#
loop_
_entity_poly.entity_id
_entity_poly.type
_entity_poly.pdbx_seq_one_letter_code
_entity_poly.pdbx_strand_id
1 'polypeptide(L)'
;YEFLEDIKDDIIAIKLYPAGITTNSETGVSSMDVEVLRPTLESMSKLGIPLCVHGETNGFVMDREKEFMPIYESLAMAFPDLKIIMEHITTKDAIELLDKYDNLYATVTLHHLLITLDDVAGGMLQPHLFCKPIAKRPEDRTALLNAALGAHPKLMFGSDSAPHPKEKKESCGCAAGVFTSPIALQVLVQLFEKHNCLDNLNKFVSLNAQKVYNLKPLKKTIKLIKKDFVVP
;
A
#
# COMPACT_ATOMS: atom_id res chain seq x y z
N TYR A 1 -14.76 -15.01 -16.70
CA TYR A 1 -14.88 -15.92 -15.56
C TYR A 1 -13.95 -17.14 -15.71
N GLU A 2 -14.09 -17.92 -16.77
CA GLU A 2 -13.31 -19.17 -17.01
C GLU A 2 -11.81 -18.96 -16.82
N PHE A 3 -11.22 -17.96 -17.44
CA PHE A 3 -9.80 -17.66 -17.30
C PHE A 3 -9.38 -17.42 -15.82
N LEU A 4 -10.17 -16.68 -15.06
CA LEU A 4 -9.88 -16.43 -13.64
C LEU A 4 -10.05 -17.70 -12.80
N GLU A 5 -11.00 -18.55 -13.15
CA GLU A 5 -11.22 -19.83 -12.49
C GLU A 5 -10.04 -20.79 -12.69
N ASP A 6 -9.48 -20.80 -13.90
CA ASP A 6 -8.32 -21.64 -14.23
C ASP A 6 -7.06 -21.24 -13.45
N ILE A 7 -6.86 -19.94 -13.17
CA ILE A 7 -5.64 -19.44 -12.53
C ILE A 7 -5.78 -19.11 -11.03
N LYS A 8 -6.98 -19.21 -10.45
CA LYS A 8 -7.26 -18.72 -9.07
C LYS A 8 -6.36 -19.32 -7.99
N ASP A 9 -5.90 -20.57 -8.18
CA ASP A 9 -5.05 -21.25 -7.23
C ASP A 9 -3.55 -20.88 -7.39
N ASP A 10 -3.20 -20.24 -8.50
CA ASP A 10 -1.83 -19.81 -8.82
C ASP A 10 -1.58 -18.33 -8.50
N ILE A 11 -2.63 -17.57 -8.18
CA ILE A 11 -2.55 -16.13 -7.87
C ILE A 11 -3.07 -15.82 -6.47
N ILE A 12 -2.53 -14.75 -5.87
CA ILE A 12 -2.97 -14.27 -4.54
C ILE A 12 -4.03 -13.17 -4.68
N ALA A 13 -3.88 -12.31 -5.66
CA ALA A 13 -4.73 -11.15 -5.92
C ALA A 13 -4.55 -10.64 -7.35
N ILE A 14 -5.44 -9.75 -7.78
CA ILE A 14 -5.30 -9.04 -9.06
C ILE A 14 -5.04 -7.57 -8.78
N LYS A 15 -4.04 -6.99 -9.46
CA LYS A 15 -3.68 -5.59 -9.39
C LYS A 15 -4.45 -4.76 -10.42
N LEU A 16 -5.02 -3.65 -9.96
CA LEU A 16 -5.64 -2.62 -10.78
C LEU A 16 -4.96 -1.27 -10.52
N TYR A 17 -4.72 -0.52 -11.57
CA TYR A 17 -4.24 0.86 -11.52
C TYR A 17 -4.77 1.67 -12.69
N PRO A 18 -5.08 2.97 -12.50
CA PRO A 18 -5.47 3.86 -13.60
C PRO A 18 -4.30 4.07 -14.57
N ALA A 19 -4.59 4.19 -15.86
CA ALA A 19 -3.59 4.39 -16.90
C ALA A 19 -2.80 5.70 -16.71
N GLY A 20 -1.49 5.64 -16.83
CA GLY A 20 -0.59 6.81 -16.81
C GLY A 20 -0.37 7.46 -15.44
N ILE A 21 -0.92 6.92 -14.34
CA ILE A 21 -0.85 7.54 -13.01
C ILE A 21 0.43 7.18 -12.26
N THR A 22 0.86 5.94 -12.34
CA THR A 22 2.08 5.46 -11.67
C THR A 22 3.16 5.05 -12.67
N THR A 23 4.29 4.56 -12.20
CA THR A 23 5.41 4.14 -13.06
C THR A 23 5.01 2.95 -13.93
N ASN A 24 5.31 3.01 -15.24
CA ASN A 24 4.98 1.97 -16.24
C ASN A 24 3.50 1.56 -16.24
N SER A 25 2.60 2.53 -16.09
CA SER A 25 1.15 2.29 -16.00
C SER A 25 0.37 2.67 -17.27
N GLU A 26 1.04 2.80 -18.41
CA GLU A 26 0.41 3.17 -19.69
C GLU A 26 -0.66 2.16 -20.11
N THR A 27 -0.50 0.89 -19.72
CA THR A 27 -1.45 -0.20 -19.97
C THR A 27 -2.50 -0.37 -18.87
N GLY A 28 -2.58 0.57 -17.91
CA GLY A 28 -3.58 0.56 -16.87
C GLY A 28 -5.01 0.72 -17.39
N VAL A 29 -6.00 0.61 -16.49
CA VAL A 29 -7.39 0.77 -16.89
C VAL A 29 -7.71 2.22 -17.28
N SER A 30 -8.44 2.39 -18.36
CA SER A 30 -8.83 3.71 -18.86
C SER A 30 -10.06 4.29 -18.13
N SER A 31 -10.79 3.46 -17.40
CA SER A 31 -11.98 3.87 -16.63
C SER A 31 -12.06 3.14 -15.30
N MET A 32 -12.41 3.88 -14.26
CA MET A 32 -12.72 3.35 -12.94
C MET A 32 -14.23 3.24 -12.69
N ASP A 33 -15.03 3.38 -13.76
CA ASP A 33 -16.48 3.21 -13.68
C ASP A 33 -16.83 1.78 -13.26
N VAL A 34 -17.69 1.66 -12.23
CA VAL A 34 -18.14 0.39 -11.67
C VAL A 34 -18.75 -0.51 -12.74
N GLU A 35 -19.55 0.05 -13.67
CA GLU A 35 -20.21 -0.76 -14.69
C GLU A 35 -19.24 -1.32 -15.73
N VAL A 36 -18.17 -0.58 -16.05
CA VAL A 36 -17.09 -1.05 -16.92
C VAL A 36 -16.31 -2.19 -16.26
N LEU A 37 -16.06 -2.10 -14.98
CA LEU A 37 -15.29 -3.09 -14.21
C LEU A 37 -16.13 -4.28 -13.74
N ARG A 38 -17.47 -4.14 -13.71
CA ARG A 38 -18.42 -5.10 -13.14
C ARG A 38 -18.20 -6.55 -13.57
N PRO A 39 -18.06 -6.90 -14.87
CA PRO A 39 -17.92 -8.31 -15.27
C PRO A 39 -16.69 -9.00 -14.64
N THR A 40 -15.58 -8.26 -14.51
CA THR A 40 -14.35 -8.76 -13.90
C THR A 40 -14.47 -8.84 -12.39
N LEU A 41 -14.97 -7.78 -11.75
CA LEU A 41 -15.03 -7.70 -10.27
C LEU A 41 -16.06 -8.66 -9.68
N GLU A 42 -17.20 -8.91 -10.36
CA GLU A 42 -18.14 -9.96 -9.97
C GLU A 42 -17.51 -11.37 -10.06
N SER A 43 -16.73 -11.62 -11.11
CA SER A 43 -16.00 -12.87 -11.25
C SER A 43 -14.98 -13.06 -10.12
N MET A 44 -14.20 -12.02 -9.81
CA MET A 44 -13.26 -12.03 -8.70
C MET A 44 -13.95 -12.24 -7.34
N SER A 45 -15.07 -11.56 -7.11
CA SER A 45 -15.86 -11.71 -5.88
C SER A 45 -16.35 -13.15 -5.72
N LYS A 46 -16.93 -13.75 -6.76
CA LYS A 46 -17.40 -15.15 -6.75
C LYS A 46 -16.28 -16.16 -6.52
N LEU A 47 -15.08 -15.88 -7.04
CA LEU A 47 -13.92 -16.76 -6.91
C LEU A 47 -13.10 -16.48 -5.62
N GLY A 48 -13.44 -15.44 -4.87
CA GLY A 48 -12.72 -15.03 -3.67
C GLY A 48 -11.31 -14.47 -3.94
N ILE A 49 -11.07 -13.93 -5.15
CA ILE A 49 -9.79 -13.33 -5.56
C ILE A 49 -9.78 -11.86 -5.12
N PRO A 50 -8.88 -11.43 -4.22
CA PRO A 50 -8.79 -10.04 -3.78
C PRO A 50 -8.38 -9.09 -4.90
N LEU A 51 -8.87 -7.84 -4.83
CA LEU A 51 -8.49 -6.73 -5.70
C LEU A 51 -7.50 -5.81 -4.98
N CYS A 52 -6.31 -5.63 -5.54
CA CYS A 52 -5.32 -4.66 -5.08
C CYS A 52 -5.34 -3.43 -5.99
N VAL A 53 -5.46 -2.23 -5.43
CA VAL A 53 -5.67 -1.00 -6.22
C VAL A 53 -4.65 0.07 -5.87
N HIS A 54 -3.97 0.60 -6.89
CA HIS A 54 -3.27 1.89 -6.79
C HIS A 54 -4.30 3.01 -6.98
N GLY A 55 -4.68 3.68 -5.89
CA GLY A 55 -5.79 4.64 -5.86
C GLY A 55 -5.34 6.09 -5.93
N GLU A 56 -5.02 6.56 -7.11
CA GLU A 56 -4.78 7.99 -7.39
C GLU A 56 -5.56 8.44 -8.62
N THR A 57 -6.08 9.68 -8.57
CA THR A 57 -6.64 10.39 -9.74
C THR A 57 -5.53 11.08 -10.53
N ASN A 58 -5.90 11.76 -11.62
CA ASN A 58 -4.98 12.64 -12.36
C ASN A 58 -5.07 14.11 -11.90
N GLY A 59 -5.52 14.35 -10.67
CA GLY A 59 -5.65 15.67 -10.08
C GLY A 59 -4.34 16.24 -9.55
N PHE A 60 -4.45 17.24 -8.66
CA PHE A 60 -3.28 17.82 -8.00
C PHE A 60 -2.58 16.77 -7.13
N VAL A 61 -1.26 16.64 -7.26
CA VAL A 61 -0.47 15.54 -6.71
C VAL A 61 -0.70 15.26 -5.21
N MET A 62 -0.99 16.28 -4.42
CA MET A 62 -1.25 16.15 -2.99
C MET A 62 -2.65 15.59 -2.68
N ASP A 63 -3.59 15.74 -3.60
CA ASP A 63 -5.00 15.41 -3.38
C ASP A 63 -5.44 14.14 -4.14
N ARG A 64 -4.61 13.60 -5.03
CA ARG A 64 -4.91 12.47 -5.90
C ARG A 64 -5.50 11.26 -5.18
N GLU A 65 -4.91 10.86 -4.05
CA GLU A 65 -5.42 9.75 -3.27
C GLU A 65 -6.76 10.11 -2.60
N LYS A 66 -6.87 11.29 -2.00
CA LYS A 66 -8.11 11.78 -1.40
C LYS A 66 -9.25 11.85 -2.42
N GLU A 67 -8.97 12.36 -3.62
CA GLU A 67 -9.94 12.41 -4.72
C GLU A 67 -10.37 11.01 -5.20
N PHE A 68 -9.57 9.97 -4.92
CA PHE A 68 -9.90 8.59 -5.26
C PHE A 68 -10.80 7.89 -4.23
N MET A 69 -10.97 8.46 -3.01
CA MET A 69 -11.81 7.84 -1.95
C MET A 69 -13.24 7.55 -2.41
N PRO A 70 -13.97 8.44 -3.14
CA PRO A 70 -15.30 8.12 -3.65
C PRO A 70 -15.35 6.92 -4.59
N ILE A 71 -14.25 6.65 -5.31
CA ILE A 71 -14.15 5.47 -6.19
C ILE A 71 -14.05 4.20 -5.34
N TYR A 72 -13.23 4.20 -4.29
CA TYR A 72 -13.17 3.09 -3.33
C TYR A 72 -14.52 2.83 -2.66
N GLU A 73 -15.24 3.89 -2.26
CA GLU A 73 -16.59 3.76 -1.70
C GLU A 73 -17.56 3.11 -2.69
N SER A 74 -17.56 3.57 -3.94
CA SER A 74 -18.40 3.02 -4.99
C SER A 74 -18.10 1.53 -5.25
N LEU A 75 -16.83 1.15 -5.30
CA LEU A 75 -16.40 -0.24 -5.45
C LEU A 75 -16.80 -1.09 -4.24
N ALA A 76 -16.58 -0.58 -3.03
CA ALA A 76 -16.93 -1.30 -1.80
C ALA A 76 -18.43 -1.57 -1.69
N MET A 77 -19.26 -0.60 -2.04
CA MET A 77 -20.72 -0.74 -2.03
C MET A 77 -21.23 -1.65 -3.15
N ALA A 78 -20.63 -1.57 -4.34
CA ALA A 78 -21.09 -2.37 -5.48
C ALA A 78 -20.69 -3.86 -5.37
N PHE A 79 -19.61 -4.16 -4.65
CA PHE A 79 -19.05 -5.51 -4.49
C PHE A 79 -18.77 -5.83 -3.02
N PRO A 80 -19.79 -5.99 -2.16
CA PRO A 80 -19.62 -6.13 -0.71
C PRO A 80 -18.86 -7.40 -0.30
N ASP A 81 -18.87 -8.44 -1.11
CA ASP A 81 -18.15 -9.70 -0.86
C ASP A 81 -16.72 -9.69 -1.43
N LEU A 82 -16.33 -8.67 -2.21
CA LEU A 82 -15.00 -8.54 -2.76
C LEU A 82 -14.07 -7.87 -1.75
N LYS A 83 -12.96 -8.53 -1.40
CA LYS A 83 -11.89 -7.87 -0.63
C LYS A 83 -11.13 -6.90 -1.53
N ILE A 84 -11.15 -5.61 -1.17
CA ILE A 84 -10.47 -4.54 -1.91
C ILE A 84 -9.35 -4.00 -1.04
N ILE A 85 -8.12 -4.04 -1.54
CA ILE A 85 -6.93 -3.58 -0.85
C ILE A 85 -6.50 -2.25 -1.46
N MET A 86 -6.61 -1.17 -0.70
CA MET A 86 -6.03 0.13 -0.99
C MET A 86 -4.53 0.03 -0.75
N GLU A 87 -3.72 -0.05 -1.81
CA GLU A 87 -2.28 -0.26 -1.65
C GLU A 87 -1.53 1.03 -1.34
N HIS A 88 -0.47 0.90 -0.50
CA HIS A 88 0.48 1.96 -0.14
C HIS A 88 -0.20 3.30 0.15
N ILE A 89 -1.25 3.29 0.99
CA ILE A 89 -2.01 4.48 1.35
C ILE A 89 -1.13 5.56 1.98
N THR A 90 -1.48 6.82 1.74
CA THR A 90 -0.70 7.99 2.15
C THR A 90 -1.50 9.03 2.91
N THR A 91 -2.82 8.90 3.04
CA THR A 91 -3.70 9.90 3.64
C THR A 91 -4.45 9.37 4.88
N LYS A 92 -4.82 10.29 5.77
CA LYS A 92 -5.74 10.00 6.87
C LYS A 92 -7.12 9.59 6.38
N ASP A 93 -7.58 10.17 5.26
CA ASP A 93 -8.88 9.88 4.65
C ASP A 93 -8.98 8.38 4.28
N ALA A 94 -7.88 7.74 3.86
CA ALA A 94 -7.84 6.30 3.60
C ALA A 94 -8.00 5.47 4.89
N ILE A 95 -7.45 5.91 6.02
CA ILE A 95 -7.66 5.24 7.33
C ILE A 95 -9.12 5.36 7.76
N GLU A 96 -9.72 6.54 7.64
CA GLU A 96 -11.13 6.75 7.98
C GLU A 96 -12.05 5.84 7.13
N LEU A 97 -11.69 5.61 5.87
CA LEU A 97 -12.44 4.74 4.97
C LEU A 97 -12.38 3.26 5.36
N LEU A 98 -11.27 2.81 5.95
CA LEU A 98 -11.15 1.44 6.48
C LEU A 98 -12.18 1.15 7.58
N ASP A 99 -12.48 2.14 8.43
CA ASP A 99 -13.47 1.97 9.50
C ASP A 99 -14.91 1.93 8.96
N LYS A 100 -15.15 2.53 7.80
CA LYS A 100 -16.48 2.68 7.21
C LYS A 100 -16.97 1.44 6.44
N TYR A 101 -16.07 0.69 5.80
CA TYR A 101 -16.43 -0.44 4.93
C TYR A 101 -15.71 -1.72 5.33
N ASP A 102 -16.47 -2.80 5.59
CA ASP A 102 -15.92 -4.07 6.07
C ASP A 102 -15.03 -4.80 5.07
N ASN A 103 -15.26 -4.59 3.78
CA ASN A 103 -14.53 -5.22 2.68
C ASN A 103 -13.34 -4.40 2.16
N LEU A 104 -13.05 -3.23 2.76
CA LEU A 104 -11.83 -2.45 2.48
C LEU A 104 -10.71 -2.83 3.44
N TYR A 105 -9.54 -3.01 2.88
CA TYR A 105 -8.27 -3.25 3.55
C TYR A 105 -7.22 -2.31 2.98
N ALA A 106 -6.07 -2.16 3.62
CA ALA A 106 -4.98 -1.35 3.07
C ALA A 106 -3.59 -1.91 3.37
N THR A 107 -2.64 -1.51 2.54
CA THR A 107 -1.21 -1.61 2.85
C THR A 107 -0.65 -0.20 3.09
N VAL A 108 0.35 -0.12 3.96
CA VAL A 108 1.17 1.09 4.14
C VAL A 108 2.64 0.71 4.13
N THR A 109 3.46 1.57 3.54
CA THR A 109 4.89 1.33 3.38
C THR A 109 5.69 1.90 4.54
N LEU A 110 6.92 1.41 4.72
CA LEU A 110 7.83 1.97 5.71
C LEU A 110 8.07 3.47 5.48
N HIS A 111 8.32 3.88 4.25
CA HIS A 111 8.61 5.28 3.94
C HIS A 111 7.41 6.19 4.22
N HIS A 112 6.18 5.81 3.90
CA HIS A 112 5.00 6.63 4.24
C HIS A 112 4.71 6.72 5.75
N LEU A 113 5.22 5.79 6.57
CA LEU A 113 5.19 5.92 8.03
C LEU A 113 6.22 6.90 8.59
N LEU A 114 7.31 7.19 7.84
CA LEU A 114 8.46 7.94 8.33
C LEU A 114 8.56 9.35 7.76
N ILE A 115 8.29 9.53 6.46
CA ILE A 115 8.53 10.79 5.75
C ILE A 115 7.25 11.53 5.39
N THR A 116 7.40 12.81 5.17
CA THR A 116 6.39 13.73 4.63
C THR A 116 6.89 14.37 3.33
N LEU A 117 6.10 15.19 2.68
CA LEU A 117 6.53 15.96 1.52
C LEU A 117 7.71 16.89 1.83
N ASP A 118 7.81 17.39 3.08
CA ASP A 118 8.93 18.24 3.49
C ASP A 118 10.26 17.51 3.44
N ASP A 119 10.28 16.19 3.74
CA ASP A 119 11.49 15.38 3.64
C ASP A 119 11.91 15.17 2.17
N VAL A 120 10.97 15.23 1.23
CA VAL A 120 11.22 15.07 -0.22
C VAL A 120 11.66 16.40 -0.86
N ALA A 121 10.99 17.51 -0.52
CA ALA A 121 11.08 18.78 -1.25
C ALA A 121 11.05 20.03 -0.38
N GLY A 122 11.02 19.93 0.96
CA GLY A 122 10.94 21.09 1.87
C GLY A 122 12.27 21.84 2.07
N GLY A 123 13.36 21.30 1.54
CA GLY A 123 14.68 21.92 1.51
C GLY A 123 15.34 21.65 0.16
N MET A 124 16.54 21.08 0.17
CA MET A 124 17.11 20.54 -1.06
C MET A 124 16.34 19.26 -1.44
N LEU A 125 16.03 19.14 -2.73
CA LEU A 125 15.30 17.99 -3.26
C LEU A 125 16.02 16.67 -2.92
N GLN A 126 15.25 15.71 -2.40
CA GLN A 126 15.74 14.38 -2.04
C GLN A 126 15.18 13.34 -3.04
N PRO A 127 15.85 13.10 -4.17
CA PRO A 127 15.34 12.23 -5.23
C PRO A 127 15.14 10.78 -4.77
N HIS A 128 15.95 10.30 -3.83
CA HIS A 128 15.82 8.93 -3.29
C HIS A 128 14.56 8.73 -2.45
N LEU A 129 13.91 9.79 -1.97
CA LEU A 129 12.65 9.75 -1.24
C LEU A 129 11.41 9.96 -2.13
N PHE A 130 11.60 10.25 -3.41
CA PHE A 130 10.50 10.41 -4.35
C PHE A 130 9.86 9.07 -4.70
N CYS A 131 8.55 8.96 -4.50
CA CYS A 131 7.71 7.79 -4.81
C CYS A 131 6.33 8.20 -5.34
N LYS A 132 5.55 7.24 -5.81
CA LYS A 132 4.14 7.38 -6.18
C LYS A 132 3.33 6.27 -5.51
N PRO A 133 2.34 6.64 -4.68
CA PRO A 133 1.92 7.99 -4.29
C PRO A 133 3.02 8.76 -3.56
N ILE A 134 3.05 10.08 -3.72
CA ILE A 134 4.01 10.91 -2.99
C ILE A 134 3.66 10.98 -1.50
N ALA A 135 4.67 11.08 -0.63
CA ALA A 135 4.46 11.33 0.80
C ALA A 135 3.67 12.63 1.02
N LYS A 136 2.71 12.61 1.94
CA LYS A 136 1.75 13.71 2.15
C LYS A 136 2.16 14.59 3.33
N ARG A 137 1.20 15.14 4.04
CA ARG A 137 1.36 16.08 5.15
C ARG A 137 1.72 15.37 6.47
N PRO A 138 2.25 16.10 7.46
CA PRO A 138 2.55 15.54 8.78
C PRO A 138 1.35 14.89 9.48
N GLU A 139 0.15 15.45 9.34
CA GLU A 139 -1.08 14.87 9.89
C GLU A 139 -1.45 13.55 9.24
N ASP A 140 -1.25 13.40 7.93
CA ASP A 140 -1.47 12.15 7.20
C ASP A 140 -0.51 11.08 7.71
N ARG A 141 0.81 11.37 7.73
CA ARG A 141 1.82 10.47 8.28
C ARG A 141 1.48 10.05 9.72
N THR A 142 1.01 10.99 10.55
CA THR A 142 0.67 10.70 11.94
C THR A 142 -0.52 9.73 12.03
N ALA A 143 -1.53 9.89 11.20
CA ALA A 143 -2.68 8.98 11.14
C ALA A 143 -2.26 7.57 10.72
N LEU A 144 -1.45 7.45 9.66
CA LEU A 144 -0.90 6.18 9.18
C LEU A 144 -0.07 5.49 10.27
N LEU A 145 0.81 6.24 10.91
CA LEU A 145 1.69 5.73 11.97
C LEU A 145 0.86 5.20 13.14
N ASN A 146 -0.12 5.96 13.63
CA ASN A 146 -0.97 5.55 14.73
C ASN A 146 -1.77 4.27 14.40
N ALA A 147 -2.32 4.16 13.19
CA ALA A 147 -3.03 2.98 12.74
C ALA A 147 -2.10 1.75 12.65
N ALA A 148 -0.87 1.92 12.16
CA ALA A 148 0.12 0.84 12.11
C ALA A 148 0.55 0.39 13.51
N LEU A 149 0.90 1.32 14.39
CA LEU A 149 1.31 1.04 15.77
C LEU A 149 0.18 0.41 16.61
N GLY A 150 -1.06 0.81 16.36
CA GLY A 150 -2.27 0.19 16.94
C GLY A 150 -2.59 -1.18 16.37
N ALA A 151 -1.88 -1.62 15.34
CA ALA A 151 -2.17 -2.83 14.57
C ALA A 151 -3.63 -2.90 14.10
N HIS A 152 -4.10 -1.81 13.47
CA HIS A 152 -5.43 -1.76 12.88
C HIS A 152 -5.73 -3.05 12.08
N PRO A 153 -6.84 -3.76 12.34
CA PRO A 153 -7.04 -5.14 11.85
C PRO A 153 -7.14 -5.26 10.32
N LYS A 154 -7.41 -4.16 9.63
CA LYS A 154 -7.49 -4.09 8.15
C LYS A 154 -6.29 -3.41 7.50
N LEU A 155 -5.27 -3.00 8.29
CA LEU A 155 -4.05 -2.39 7.78
C LEU A 155 -2.88 -3.38 7.85
N MET A 156 -2.13 -3.49 6.77
CA MET A 156 -0.99 -4.40 6.62
C MET A 156 0.26 -3.62 6.20
N PHE A 157 1.42 -4.17 6.53
CA PHE A 157 2.66 -3.72 5.93
C PHE A 157 2.75 -4.20 4.47
N GLY A 158 2.93 -3.26 3.55
CA GLY A 158 3.30 -3.51 2.16
C GLY A 158 4.58 -2.74 1.84
N SER A 159 5.64 -3.40 1.38
CA SER A 159 6.94 -2.73 1.23
C SER A 159 6.96 -1.69 0.12
N ASP A 160 6.26 -1.95 -0.97
CA ASP A 160 6.40 -1.19 -2.23
C ASP A 160 7.85 -0.75 -2.49
N SER A 161 8.79 -1.65 -2.17
CA SER A 161 10.22 -1.39 -2.28
C SER A 161 10.63 -1.41 -3.74
N ALA A 162 10.93 -0.25 -4.29
CA ALA A 162 11.17 -0.04 -5.70
C ALA A 162 12.61 0.50 -5.95
N PRO A 163 13.61 -0.40 -6.02
CA PRO A 163 14.97 0.01 -6.32
C PRO A 163 15.09 0.51 -7.77
N HIS A 164 15.79 1.62 -7.93
CA HIS A 164 16.18 2.13 -9.23
C HIS A 164 17.69 2.45 -9.22
N PRO A 165 18.39 2.33 -10.36
CA PRO A 165 19.77 2.75 -10.47
C PRO A 165 19.95 4.23 -10.10
N LYS A 166 21.10 4.57 -9.51
CA LYS A 166 21.40 5.92 -9.02
C LYS A 166 21.19 6.97 -10.12
N GLU A 167 21.66 6.71 -11.33
CA GLU A 167 21.53 7.60 -12.48
C GLU A 167 20.08 7.82 -12.92
N LYS A 168 19.15 6.92 -12.57
CA LYS A 168 17.70 7.11 -12.80
C LYS A 168 17.04 7.91 -11.71
N LYS A 169 17.53 7.79 -10.47
CA LYS A 169 17.08 8.58 -9.33
C LYS A 169 17.57 10.01 -9.39
N GLU A 170 18.84 10.23 -9.74
CA GLU A 170 19.54 11.52 -9.72
C GLU A 170 19.54 12.18 -11.12
N SER A 171 18.47 12.03 -11.88
CA SER A 171 18.27 12.63 -13.20
C SER A 171 17.07 13.57 -13.23
N CYS A 172 16.95 14.41 -14.27
CA CYS A 172 15.82 15.33 -14.46
C CYS A 172 14.45 14.63 -14.49
N GLY A 173 14.41 13.36 -14.89
CA GLY A 173 13.20 12.54 -14.87
C GLY A 173 13.18 11.54 -13.72
N CYS A 174 13.54 11.96 -12.51
CA CYS A 174 13.68 11.13 -11.31
C CYS A 174 12.69 9.96 -11.26
N ALA A 175 13.19 8.71 -11.29
CA ALA A 175 12.36 7.53 -11.18
C ALA A 175 11.68 7.46 -9.82
N ALA A 176 10.36 7.24 -9.79
CA ALA A 176 9.61 7.12 -8.55
C ALA A 176 9.83 5.74 -7.92
N GLY A 177 10.18 5.71 -6.64
CA GLY A 177 10.40 4.50 -5.85
C GLY A 177 11.41 4.70 -4.73
N VAL A 178 11.11 4.15 -3.55
CA VAL A 178 12.01 4.14 -2.40
C VAL A 178 12.47 2.71 -2.11
N PHE A 179 13.77 2.50 -1.97
CA PHE A 179 14.34 1.18 -1.73
C PHE A 179 14.45 0.91 -0.23
N THR A 180 13.52 0.18 0.34
CA THR A 180 13.42 -0.10 1.79
C THR A 180 13.65 -1.57 2.17
N SER A 181 13.55 -2.51 1.25
CA SER A 181 13.60 -3.96 1.55
C SER A 181 14.76 -4.40 2.45
N PRO A 182 16.01 -3.90 2.29
CA PRO A 182 17.12 -4.37 3.10
C PRO A 182 17.03 -4.03 4.59
N ILE A 183 16.25 -2.99 4.95
CA ILE A 183 16.19 -2.43 6.30
C ILE A 183 14.78 -2.40 6.89
N ALA A 184 13.77 -2.76 6.12
CA ALA A 184 12.36 -2.53 6.48
C ALA A 184 12.00 -3.13 7.84
N LEU A 185 12.27 -4.41 8.07
CA LEU A 185 11.93 -5.07 9.32
C LEU A 185 12.71 -4.51 10.52
N GLN A 186 13.98 -4.20 10.33
CA GLN A 186 14.84 -3.62 11.39
C GLN A 186 14.31 -2.26 11.83
N VAL A 187 13.97 -1.39 10.87
CA VAL A 187 13.42 -0.06 11.16
C VAL A 187 12.02 -0.15 11.76
N LEU A 188 11.16 -1.06 11.28
CA LEU A 188 9.85 -1.30 11.89
C LEU A 188 9.97 -1.76 13.35
N VAL A 189 10.90 -2.67 13.68
CA VAL A 189 11.12 -3.08 15.06
C VAL A 189 11.52 -1.87 15.92
N GLN A 190 12.48 -1.05 15.48
CA GLN A 190 12.88 0.15 16.19
C GLN A 190 11.73 1.15 16.38
N LEU A 191 10.91 1.32 15.35
CA LEU A 191 9.73 2.20 15.37
C LEU A 191 8.72 1.72 16.42
N PHE A 192 8.35 0.45 16.40
CA PHE A 192 7.40 -0.14 17.35
C PHE A 192 7.96 -0.19 18.78
N GLU A 193 9.27 -0.48 18.97
CA GLU A 193 9.95 -0.42 20.27
C GLU A 193 9.91 1.00 20.84
N LYS A 194 10.25 2.01 20.03
CA LYS A 194 10.23 3.43 20.44
C LYS A 194 8.85 3.89 20.96
N HIS A 195 7.78 3.32 20.42
CA HIS A 195 6.41 3.65 20.80
C HIS A 195 5.81 2.67 21.82
N ASN A 196 6.59 1.76 22.41
CA ASN A 196 6.16 0.77 23.41
C ASN A 196 5.00 -0.13 22.94
N CYS A 197 4.96 -0.51 21.65
CA CYS A 197 3.93 -1.34 21.08
C CYS A 197 4.47 -2.51 20.22
N LEU A 198 5.64 -3.03 20.61
CA LEU A 198 6.33 -4.12 19.90
C LEU A 198 5.45 -5.37 19.73
N ASP A 199 4.54 -5.65 20.66
CA ASP A 199 3.58 -6.76 20.59
C ASP A 199 2.62 -6.67 19.41
N ASN A 200 2.40 -5.47 18.87
CA ASN A 200 1.56 -5.25 17.70
C ASN A 200 2.29 -5.49 16.37
N LEU A 201 3.63 -5.52 16.38
CA LEU A 201 4.42 -5.63 15.15
C LEU A 201 4.06 -6.87 14.33
N ASN A 202 3.95 -8.04 14.96
CA ASN A 202 3.63 -9.28 14.24
C ASN A 202 2.24 -9.24 13.58
N LYS A 203 1.26 -8.59 14.19
CA LYS A 203 -0.06 -8.37 13.58
C LYS A 203 0.08 -7.55 12.31
N PHE A 204 0.77 -6.42 12.39
CA PHE A 204 0.97 -5.48 11.29
C PHE A 204 1.76 -6.07 10.11
N VAL A 205 2.89 -6.75 10.37
CA VAL A 205 3.77 -7.25 9.29
C VAL A 205 3.40 -8.63 8.77
N SER A 206 2.50 -9.38 9.44
CA SER A 206 2.25 -10.77 9.08
C SER A 206 0.79 -11.22 9.25
N LEU A 207 0.24 -11.17 10.47
CA LEU A 207 -1.04 -11.83 10.75
C LEU A 207 -2.22 -11.21 10.00
N ASN A 208 -2.24 -9.87 9.85
CA ASN A 208 -3.28 -9.19 9.10
C ASN A 208 -3.26 -9.62 7.62
N ALA A 209 -2.08 -9.68 6.99
CA ALA A 209 -1.94 -10.14 5.60
C ALA A 209 -2.37 -11.61 5.45
N GLN A 210 -1.96 -12.48 6.38
CA GLN A 210 -2.40 -13.89 6.36
C GLN A 210 -3.92 -14.00 6.37
N LYS A 211 -4.61 -13.20 7.21
CA LYS A 211 -6.06 -13.18 7.30
C LYS A 211 -6.72 -12.64 6.01
N VAL A 212 -6.21 -11.53 5.49
CA VAL A 212 -6.79 -10.86 4.30
C VAL A 212 -6.66 -11.73 3.06
N TYR A 213 -5.48 -12.26 2.82
CA TYR A 213 -5.19 -13.10 1.64
C TYR A 213 -5.43 -14.60 1.87
N ASN A 214 -5.99 -14.98 3.03
CA ASN A 214 -6.23 -16.38 3.39
C ASN A 214 -5.00 -17.29 3.27
N LEU A 215 -3.82 -16.77 3.66
CA LEU A 215 -2.56 -17.47 3.54
C LEU A 215 -2.36 -18.45 4.70
N LYS A 216 -1.84 -19.65 4.39
CA LYS A 216 -1.41 -20.59 5.43
C LYS A 216 -0.15 -20.05 6.12
N PRO A 217 -0.11 -20.02 7.46
CA PRO A 217 1.08 -19.59 8.19
C PRO A 217 2.30 -20.43 7.82
N LEU A 218 3.42 -19.76 7.54
CA LEU A 218 4.69 -20.46 7.39
C LEU A 218 5.16 -20.97 8.76
N LYS A 219 5.71 -22.20 8.81
CA LYS A 219 6.32 -22.75 10.03
C LYS A 219 7.67 -22.08 10.38
N LYS A 220 8.18 -21.22 9.50
CA LYS A 220 9.44 -20.49 9.68
C LYS A 220 9.21 -19.20 10.43
N THR A 221 10.10 -18.90 11.38
CA THR A 221 10.16 -17.64 12.11
C THR A 221 11.45 -16.91 11.81
N ILE A 222 11.41 -15.57 11.83
CA ILE A 222 12.60 -14.73 11.75
C ILE A 222 12.89 -14.21 13.16
N LYS A 223 14.12 -14.39 13.62
CA LYS A 223 14.59 -13.82 14.88
C LYS A 223 15.39 -12.56 14.58
N LEU A 224 14.92 -11.42 15.07
CA LEU A 224 15.65 -10.15 15.01
C LEU A 224 16.42 -9.96 16.31
N ILE A 225 17.67 -9.52 16.22
CA ILE A 225 18.55 -9.26 17.36
C ILE A 225 19.06 -7.83 17.29
N LYS A 226 19.12 -7.15 18.44
CA LYS A 226 19.62 -5.79 18.55
C LYS A 226 21.14 -5.81 18.49
N LYS A 227 21.71 -5.29 17.42
CA LYS A 227 23.16 -5.11 17.22
C LYS A 227 23.42 -4.03 16.18
N ASP A 228 24.63 -3.51 16.17
CA ASP A 228 25.07 -2.58 15.14
C ASP A 228 24.96 -3.23 13.75
N PHE A 229 24.48 -2.47 12.80
CA PHE A 229 24.27 -2.91 11.42
C PHE A 229 24.63 -1.79 10.46
N VAL A 230 25.46 -2.10 9.49
CA VAL A 230 25.79 -1.17 8.39
C VAL A 230 24.75 -1.38 7.28
N VAL A 231 24.06 -0.32 6.94
CA VAL A 231 23.10 -0.34 5.82
C VAL A 231 23.86 -0.57 4.52
N PRO A 232 23.51 -1.57 3.72
CA PRO A 232 24.21 -1.88 2.47
C PRO A 232 24.08 -0.78 1.41
#